data_9fd13b3b285ee911cd9c6aa1abf9d087
#
_entry.id   9fd13b3b285ee911cd9c6aa1abf9d087
#
_cell.length_a   1.000
_cell.length_b   1.000
_cell.length_c   1.000
_cell.angle_alpha   90.00
_cell.angle_beta   90.00
_cell.angle_gamma   90.00
#
_symmetry.space_group_name_H-M   'P 1'
#
loop_
_entity.id
_entity.type
_entity.pdbx_description
1 polymer ?
#
loop_
_entity_poly.entity_id
_entity_poly.type
_entity_poly.pdbx_seq_one_letter_code
_entity_poly.pdbx_strand_id
1 'polypeptide(L)'
;LAVDRDRFSAYITEKLCAHPRITVVEEEVSAIPDGQITVVATGPLTSDPMAAYIRTHFAGDGLHFFDAVAPIVDASTINMDIAFFASRYNKGDADYINCPMTREQYDAFYQALIGAEEAPLKEFDRDLQKELKVFEGCMPVEVMARRGYDTLCYGPLKPVGLTDPRTGAHSFAVVQLRRENQEGTMYNLVGFQTHLTFPEQRRVFRLIPGLENAEFLRYGVMHRNTYLPSPDMLEPDYSVRTVPNVYFAGQMTGVEGYIE
;
A
#
# COMPACT_ATOMS: atom_id res chain seq x y z
N LEU A 1 19.26 6.64 -1.12
CA LEU A 1 20.05 5.41 -1.05
C LEU A 1 19.11 4.22 -1.16
N ALA A 2 19.32 3.33 -2.13
CA ALA A 2 18.55 2.09 -2.27
C ALA A 2 19.40 0.91 -1.80
N VAL A 3 18.75 -0.06 -1.17
CA VAL A 3 19.41 -1.31 -0.71
C VAL A 3 18.62 -2.51 -1.22
N ASP A 4 19.31 -3.60 -1.46
CA ASP A 4 18.70 -4.90 -1.69
C ASP A 4 18.07 -5.39 -0.38
N ARG A 5 16.76 -5.56 -0.37
CA ARG A 5 16.00 -5.88 0.86
C ARG A 5 16.38 -7.23 1.45
N ASP A 6 16.58 -8.24 0.62
CA ASP A 6 16.88 -9.59 1.08
C ASP A 6 18.27 -9.66 1.71
N ARG A 7 19.27 -9.05 1.05
CA ARG A 7 20.63 -8.96 1.57
C ARG A 7 20.71 -8.13 2.84
N PHE A 8 19.97 -7.03 2.92
CA PHE A 8 19.91 -6.19 4.11
C PHE A 8 19.28 -6.95 5.29
N SER A 9 18.14 -7.59 5.07
CA SER A 9 17.45 -8.40 6.08
C SER A 9 18.36 -9.54 6.58
N ALA A 10 18.96 -10.30 5.68
CA ALA A 10 19.88 -11.39 6.03
C ALA A 10 21.07 -10.89 6.87
N TYR A 11 21.68 -9.76 6.46
CA TYR A 11 22.80 -9.17 7.19
C TYR A 11 22.42 -8.78 8.63
N ILE A 12 21.28 -8.10 8.81
CA ILE A 12 20.83 -7.68 10.15
C ILE A 12 20.50 -8.91 11.02
N THR A 13 19.80 -9.89 10.46
CA THR A 13 19.45 -11.13 11.16
C THR A 13 20.71 -11.88 11.64
N GLU A 14 21.68 -12.04 10.76
CA GLU A 14 22.98 -12.67 11.12
C GLU A 14 23.66 -11.94 12.29
N LYS A 15 23.72 -10.60 12.23
CA LYS A 15 24.34 -9.79 13.29
C LYS A 15 23.62 -9.91 14.64
N LEU A 16 22.28 -9.91 14.62
CA LEU A 16 21.48 -10.06 15.83
C LEU A 16 21.65 -11.46 16.44
N CYS A 17 21.55 -12.51 15.62
CA CYS A 17 21.68 -13.89 16.09
C CYS A 17 23.10 -14.21 16.60
N ALA A 18 24.13 -13.59 16.04
CA ALA A 18 25.52 -13.78 16.49
C ALA A 18 25.88 -12.97 17.74
N HIS A 19 25.03 -12.04 18.19
CA HIS A 19 25.39 -11.15 19.28
C HIS A 19 25.19 -11.84 20.66
N PRO A 20 26.23 -11.89 21.54
CA PRO A 20 26.23 -12.70 22.75
C PRO A 20 25.23 -12.26 23.84
N ARG A 21 24.68 -11.06 23.73
CA ARG A 21 23.68 -10.51 24.68
C ARG A 21 22.27 -10.47 24.11
N ILE A 22 22.05 -11.03 22.91
CA ILE A 22 20.73 -11.03 22.26
C ILE A 22 20.28 -12.49 22.13
N THR A 23 19.08 -12.76 22.58
CA THR A 23 18.40 -14.04 22.34
C THR A 23 17.23 -13.74 21.41
N VAL A 24 17.27 -14.29 20.20
CA VAL A 24 16.16 -14.22 19.25
C VAL A 24 15.20 -15.36 19.53
N VAL A 25 13.93 -15.03 19.75
CA VAL A 25 12.85 -15.98 19.99
C VAL A 25 11.82 -15.81 18.88
N GLU A 26 11.54 -16.88 18.13
CA GLU A 26 10.58 -16.87 17.03
C GLU A 26 9.24 -17.41 17.53
N GLU A 27 8.44 -16.50 18.11
CA GLU A 27 7.09 -16.82 18.58
C GLU A 27 6.13 -15.64 18.43
N GLU A 28 4.85 -15.90 18.34
CA GLU A 28 3.83 -14.85 18.40
C GLU A 28 3.67 -14.37 19.84
N VAL A 29 3.96 -13.10 20.08
CA VAL A 29 3.74 -12.44 21.37
C VAL A 29 2.36 -11.78 21.35
N SER A 30 1.46 -12.26 22.20
CA SER A 30 0.07 -11.77 22.28
C SER A 30 -0.21 -10.86 23.47
N ALA A 31 0.77 -10.72 24.39
CA ALA A 31 0.67 -9.88 25.58
C ALA A 31 2.05 -9.35 25.98
N ILE A 32 2.09 -8.18 26.58
CA ILE A 32 3.33 -7.56 27.08
C ILE A 32 3.62 -8.13 28.49
N PRO A 33 4.84 -8.64 28.75
CA PRO A 33 5.20 -9.16 30.05
C PRO A 33 5.24 -8.07 31.14
N ASP A 34 4.73 -8.38 32.32
CA ASP A 34 4.78 -7.45 33.47
C ASP A 34 6.20 -7.32 34.05
N GLY A 35 6.51 -6.14 34.56
CA GLY A 35 7.68 -5.88 35.41
C GLY A 35 9.03 -5.83 34.69
N GLN A 36 9.05 -5.91 33.36
CA GLN A 36 10.29 -5.75 32.58
C GLN A 36 10.21 -4.51 31.68
N ILE A 37 11.40 -4.01 31.29
CA ILE A 37 11.47 -3.00 30.25
C ILE A 37 11.16 -3.66 28.92
N THR A 38 10.10 -3.22 28.25
CA THR A 38 9.63 -3.79 27.01
C THR A 38 9.54 -2.70 25.93
N VAL A 39 10.07 -2.98 24.75
CA VAL A 39 9.91 -2.13 23.56
C VAL A 39 9.05 -2.89 22.55
N VAL A 40 7.90 -2.31 22.21
CA VAL A 40 6.98 -2.85 21.19
C VAL A 40 7.28 -2.13 19.88
N ALA A 41 7.86 -2.86 18.93
CA ALA A 41 8.25 -2.34 17.61
C ALA A 41 7.72 -3.26 16.49
N THR A 42 6.49 -3.75 16.65
CA THR A 42 5.86 -4.72 15.75
C THR A 42 5.39 -4.13 14.43
N GLY A 43 5.42 -2.80 14.31
CA GLY A 43 5.05 -2.07 13.11
C GLY A 43 3.54 -2.03 12.85
N PRO A 44 3.14 -1.53 11.68
CA PRO A 44 1.72 -1.32 11.35
C PRO A 44 0.95 -2.63 11.18
N LEU A 45 1.63 -3.72 10.82
CA LEU A 45 1.03 -5.06 10.64
C LEU A 45 1.07 -5.90 11.92
N THR A 46 0.96 -5.28 13.07
CA THR A 46 0.86 -5.94 14.37
C THR A 46 -0.25 -7.01 14.36
N SER A 47 0.04 -8.20 14.91
CA SER A 47 -0.91 -9.31 14.93
C SER A 47 -2.22 -8.95 15.66
N ASP A 48 -3.32 -9.58 15.26
CA ASP A 48 -4.64 -9.31 15.87
C ASP A 48 -4.66 -9.50 17.40
N PRO A 49 -4.04 -10.56 17.98
CA PRO A 49 -3.98 -10.72 19.44
C PRO A 49 -3.22 -9.58 20.14
N MET A 50 -2.04 -9.20 19.63
CA MET A 50 -1.26 -8.10 20.21
C MET A 50 -1.96 -6.76 20.04
N ALA A 51 -2.57 -6.49 18.88
CA ALA A 51 -3.35 -5.28 18.64
C ALA A 51 -4.56 -5.19 19.59
N ALA A 52 -5.23 -6.30 19.87
CA ALA A 52 -6.32 -6.37 20.85
C ALA A 52 -5.82 -6.10 22.27
N TYR A 53 -4.67 -6.67 22.64
CA TYR A 53 -4.03 -6.43 23.94
C TYR A 53 -3.70 -4.94 24.13
N ILE A 54 -3.02 -4.32 23.15
CA ILE A 54 -2.65 -2.90 23.17
C ILE A 54 -3.90 -2.02 23.33
N ARG A 55 -4.95 -2.28 22.57
CA ARG A 55 -6.22 -1.55 22.65
C ARG A 55 -6.83 -1.63 24.03
N THR A 56 -6.91 -2.82 24.60
CA THR A 56 -7.55 -3.05 25.89
C THR A 56 -6.79 -2.40 27.04
N HIS A 57 -5.43 -2.39 26.98
CA HIS A 57 -4.62 -2.00 28.14
C HIS A 57 -4.05 -0.59 28.06
N PHE A 58 -3.91 -0.01 26.84
CA PHE A 58 -3.19 1.24 26.68
C PHE A 58 -3.93 2.29 25.83
N ALA A 59 -4.54 1.90 24.72
CA ALA A 59 -4.92 2.85 23.67
C ALA A 59 -6.41 3.16 23.59
N GLY A 60 -7.29 2.44 24.29
CA GLY A 60 -8.72 2.56 24.06
C GLY A 60 -9.05 2.29 22.57
N ASP A 61 -9.82 3.15 21.96
CA ASP A 61 -10.13 3.10 20.52
C ASP A 61 -8.95 3.68 19.72
N GLY A 62 -7.87 2.90 19.58
CA GLY A 62 -6.68 3.27 18.82
C GLY A 62 -7.02 3.58 17.36
N LEU A 63 -6.26 4.52 16.77
CA LEU A 63 -6.38 4.84 15.35
C LEU A 63 -5.96 3.63 14.51
N HIS A 64 -6.87 3.16 13.67
CA HIS A 64 -6.57 2.17 12.65
C HIS A 64 -6.58 2.84 11.28
N PHE A 65 -5.54 2.60 10.51
CA PHE A 65 -5.49 2.98 9.10
C PHE A 65 -5.55 1.73 8.26
N PHE A 66 -6.19 1.84 7.11
CA PHE A 66 -6.08 0.81 6.09
C PHE A 66 -5.01 1.27 5.10
N ASP A 67 -4.00 0.44 4.90
CA ASP A 67 -3.07 0.56 3.79
C ASP A 67 -3.42 -0.50 2.75
N ALA A 68 -3.31 -0.12 1.50
CA ALA A 68 -3.63 -1.00 0.41
C ALA A 68 -2.42 -1.14 -0.51
N VAL A 69 -2.06 -2.36 -0.81
CA VAL A 69 -1.00 -2.66 -1.78
C VAL A 69 -1.60 -2.69 -3.17
N ALA A 70 -0.96 -1.99 -4.12
CA ALA A 70 -1.32 -2.04 -5.53
C ALA A 70 -0.92 -3.39 -6.17
N PRO A 71 -1.66 -3.87 -7.19
CA PRO A 71 -1.31 -5.09 -7.91
C PRO A 71 0.01 -4.93 -8.68
N ILE A 72 0.72 -6.07 -8.82
CA ILE A 72 1.94 -6.17 -9.62
C ILE A 72 1.68 -7.11 -10.79
N VAL A 73 2.09 -6.69 -11.98
CA VAL A 73 1.96 -7.45 -13.22
C VAL A 73 3.33 -7.85 -13.78
N ASP A 74 3.35 -8.96 -14.51
CA ASP A 74 4.51 -9.42 -15.28
C ASP A 74 4.71 -8.53 -16.51
N ALA A 75 5.91 -7.97 -16.64
CA ALA A 75 6.28 -7.07 -17.73
C ALA A 75 6.11 -7.72 -19.13
N SER A 76 6.39 -9.01 -19.24
CA SER A 76 6.32 -9.76 -20.51
C SER A 76 4.89 -9.85 -21.06
N THR A 77 3.88 -9.62 -20.21
CA THR A 77 2.46 -9.69 -20.56
C THR A 77 1.83 -8.34 -20.89
N ILE A 78 2.62 -7.25 -20.77
CA ILE A 78 2.19 -5.90 -21.14
C ILE A 78 2.29 -5.71 -22.65
N ASN A 79 1.20 -5.29 -23.28
CA ASN A 79 1.19 -5.01 -24.71
C ASN A 79 1.85 -3.65 -24.99
N MET A 80 3.13 -3.69 -25.38
CA MET A 80 3.91 -2.50 -25.69
C MET A 80 3.59 -1.86 -27.04
N ASP A 81 2.75 -2.47 -27.88
CA ASP A 81 2.21 -1.82 -29.07
C ASP A 81 1.21 -0.72 -28.69
N ILE A 82 0.56 -0.86 -27.54
CA ILE A 82 -0.39 0.12 -26.97
C ILE A 82 0.31 0.98 -25.92
N ALA A 83 0.91 0.35 -24.92
CA ALA A 83 1.62 1.03 -23.84
C ALA A 83 2.94 1.64 -24.34
N PHE A 84 3.44 2.65 -23.63
CA PHE A 84 4.69 3.33 -24.00
C PHE A 84 5.48 3.79 -22.77
N PHE A 85 6.79 3.86 -22.91
CA PHE A 85 7.67 4.44 -21.90
C PHE A 85 7.68 5.97 -22.00
N ALA A 86 7.41 6.66 -20.92
CA ALA A 86 7.58 8.11 -20.81
C ALA A 86 7.65 8.55 -19.36
N SER A 87 8.32 9.67 -19.14
CA SER A 87 8.25 10.42 -17.89
C SER A 87 7.35 11.65 -18.05
N ARG A 88 6.71 12.05 -16.98
CA ARG A 88 5.81 13.21 -16.97
C ARG A 88 6.59 14.50 -17.23
N TYR A 89 6.15 15.28 -18.21
CA TYR A 89 6.81 16.50 -18.70
C TYR A 89 8.24 16.28 -19.25
N ASN A 90 8.57 15.05 -19.65
CA ASN A 90 9.92 14.64 -20.09
C ASN A 90 11.00 14.98 -19.05
N LYS A 91 10.66 14.87 -17.75
CA LYS A 91 11.62 15.09 -16.64
C LYS A 91 12.19 13.78 -16.16
N GLY A 92 13.50 13.66 -16.18
CA GLY A 92 14.22 12.43 -15.80
C GLY A 92 14.12 11.33 -16.85
N ASP A 93 14.42 10.10 -16.44
CA ASP A 93 14.39 8.94 -17.31
C ASP A 93 12.93 8.46 -17.54
N ALA A 94 12.70 7.79 -18.67
CA ALA A 94 11.38 7.24 -19.01
C ALA A 94 11.11 5.93 -18.25
N ASP A 95 11.04 6.00 -16.91
CA ASP A 95 10.98 4.83 -16.02
C ASP A 95 9.58 4.22 -15.87
N TYR A 96 8.55 4.93 -16.34
CA TYR A 96 7.17 4.48 -16.23
C TYR A 96 6.66 3.95 -17.57
N ILE A 97 5.98 2.82 -17.53
CA ILE A 97 5.12 2.38 -18.63
C ILE A 97 3.76 3.06 -18.46
N ASN A 98 3.25 3.64 -19.54
CA ASN A 98 2.00 4.39 -19.57
C ASN A 98 1.00 3.68 -20.46
N CYS A 99 -0.17 3.37 -19.92
CA CYS A 99 -1.29 2.73 -20.61
C CYS A 99 -2.35 3.79 -20.90
N PRO A 100 -2.45 4.26 -22.17
CA PRO A 100 -3.35 5.35 -22.55
C PRO A 100 -4.79 4.84 -22.72
N MET A 101 -5.77 5.65 -22.38
CA MET A 101 -7.18 5.37 -22.57
C MET A 101 -7.85 6.48 -23.37
N THR A 102 -8.70 6.11 -24.34
CA THR A 102 -9.72 7.00 -24.90
C THR A 102 -10.84 7.22 -23.88
N ARG A 103 -11.75 8.16 -24.19
CA ARG A 103 -12.93 8.37 -23.32
C ARG A 103 -13.80 7.12 -23.23
N GLU A 104 -14.06 6.46 -24.34
CA GLU A 104 -14.88 5.25 -24.41
C GLU A 104 -14.27 4.10 -23.61
N GLN A 105 -12.95 3.94 -23.68
CA GLN A 105 -12.21 2.93 -22.91
C GLN A 105 -12.26 3.25 -21.41
N TYR A 106 -12.10 4.50 -21.05
CA TYR A 106 -12.24 4.97 -19.68
C TYR A 106 -13.67 4.73 -19.15
N ASP A 107 -14.71 5.05 -19.95
CA ASP A 107 -16.11 4.83 -19.58
C ASP A 107 -16.35 3.36 -19.25
N ALA A 108 -15.89 2.43 -20.12
CA ALA A 108 -16.02 1.00 -19.89
C ALA A 108 -15.30 0.55 -18.62
N PHE A 109 -14.06 1.00 -18.43
CA PHE A 109 -13.27 0.72 -17.24
C PHE A 109 -13.95 1.28 -15.97
N TYR A 110 -14.37 2.56 -15.99
CA TYR A 110 -15.01 3.21 -14.86
C TYR A 110 -16.29 2.49 -14.41
N GLN A 111 -17.18 2.15 -15.36
CA GLN A 111 -18.41 1.40 -15.05
C GLN A 111 -18.11 0.02 -14.46
N ALA A 112 -17.12 -0.68 -15.01
CA ALA A 112 -16.70 -1.98 -14.48
C ALA A 112 -16.11 -1.87 -13.07
N LEU A 113 -15.36 -0.79 -12.80
CA LEU A 113 -14.71 -0.55 -11.51
C LEU A 113 -15.72 -0.24 -10.40
N ILE A 114 -16.66 0.68 -10.65
CA ILE A 114 -17.66 1.06 -9.63
C ILE A 114 -18.68 -0.05 -9.33
N GLY A 115 -18.89 -0.95 -10.29
CA GLY A 115 -19.80 -2.11 -10.16
C GLY A 115 -19.10 -3.40 -9.72
N ALA A 116 -17.80 -3.36 -9.47
CA ALA A 116 -17.03 -4.54 -9.10
C ALA A 116 -17.29 -5.01 -7.67
N GLU A 117 -17.17 -6.32 -7.44
CA GLU A 117 -17.33 -6.93 -6.13
C GLU A 117 -16.09 -6.68 -5.26
N GLU A 118 -16.33 -6.19 -4.05
CA GLU A 118 -15.31 -5.99 -3.04
C GLU A 118 -15.15 -7.25 -2.17
N ALA A 119 -13.91 -7.48 -1.69
CA ALA A 119 -13.65 -8.54 -0.73
C ALA A 119 -14.44 -8.29 0.55
N PRO A 120 -15.00 -9.34 1.16
CA PRO A 120 -15.77 -9.19 2.39
C PRO A 120 -14.85 -8.68 3.52
N LEU A 121 -15.24 -7.55 4.11
CA LEU A 121 -14.59 -7.06 5.32
C LEU A 121 -14.94 -7.97 6.50
N LYS A 122 -13.97 -8.23 7.37
CA LYS A 122 -14.26 -8.86 8.68
C LYS A 122 -15.27 -7.98 9.43
N GLU A 123 -16.16 -8.60 10.20
CA GLU A 123 -17.26 -7.88 10.91
C GLU A 123 -16.77 -6.67 11.71
N PHE A 124 -15.61 -6.78 12.31
CA PHE A 124 -14.94 -5.72 13.07
C PHE A 124 -14.51 -4.52 12.20
N ASP A 125 -14.19 -4.73 10.93
CA ASP A 125 -13.72 -3.69 10.02
C ASP A 125 -14.88 -2.87 9.41
N ARG A 126 -16.13 -3.40 9.45
CA ARG A 126 -17.33 -2.72 8.91
C ARG A 126 -17.73 -1.49 9.72
N ASP A 127 -17.59 -1.53 11.03
CA ASP A 127 -17.94 -0.40 11.90
C ASP A 127 -16.87 0.69 11.82
N LEU A 128 -15.61 0.31 11.66
CA LEU A 128 -14.51 1.23 11.42
C LEU A 128 -14.57 1.92 10.05
N GLN A 129 -15.14 1.26 9.04
CA GLN A 129 -15.26 1.84 7.69
C GLN A 129 -16.15 3.10 7.65
N LYS A 130 -17.10 3.24 8.58
CA LYS A 130 -17.98 4.42 8.69
C LYS A 130 -17.24 5.65 9.26
N GLU A 131 -16.15 5.44 9.98
CA GLU A 131 -15.35 6.49 10.63
C GLU A 131 -13.98 6.70 9.97
N LEU A 132 -13.69 5.98 8.88
CA LEU A 132 -12.37 5.96 8.24
C LEU A 132 -11.93 7.34 7.75
N LYS A 133 -10.98 7.92 8.48
CA LYS A 133 -10.06 8.90 7.93
C LYS A 133 -9.01 8.15 7.11
N VAL A 134 -9.31 7.87 5.85
CA VAL A 134 -8.33 7.31 4.91
C VAL A 134 -7.38 8.43 4.49
N PHE A 135 -6.08 8.23 4.60
CA PHE A 135 -5.11 9.10 3.93
C PHE A 135 -5.41 9.11 2.43
N GLU A 136 -5.49 10.28 1.83
CA GLU A 136 -5.83 10.39 0.39
C GLU A 136 -4.90 9.57 -0.51
N GLY A 137 -3.62 9.43 -0.12
CA GLY A 137 -2.63 8.65 -0.87
C GLY A 137 -2.80 7.13 -0.81
N CYS A 138 -3.57 6.60 0.15
CA CYS A 138 -3.82 5.15 0.34
C CYS A 138 -5.25 4.75 0.02
N MET A 139 -6.05 5.67 -0.54
CA MET A 139 -7.45 5.41 -0.85
C MET A 139 -7.59 4.39 -1.97
N PRO A 140 -8.44 3.35 -1.82
CA PRO A 140 -8.74 2.40 -2.87
C PRO A 140 -9.27 3.07 -4.14
N VAL A 141 -8.82 2.59 -5.29
CA VAL A 141 -9.15 3.18 -6.59
C VAL A 141 -10.65 3.18 -6.87
N GLU A 142 -11.39 2.14 -6.46
CA GLU A 142 -12.86 2.06 -6.56
C GLU A 142 -13.56 3.07 -5.65
N VAL A 143 -12.99 3.35 -4.47
CA VAL A 143 -13.53 4.38 -3.55
C VAL A 143 -13.32 5.77 -4.13
N MET A 144 -12.15 6.04 -4.72
CA MET A 144 -11.91 7.28 -5.46
C MET A 144 -12.86 7.44 -6.63
N ALA A 145 -13.10 6.37 -7.41
CA ALA A 145 -14.01 6.39 -8.55
C ALA A 145 -15.45 6.76 -8.13
N ARG A 146 -15.93 6.24 -7.00
CA ARG A 146 -17.29 6.55 -6.49
C ARG A 146 -17.46 7.99 -6.03
N ARG A 147 -16.39 8.75 -5.79
CA ARG A 147 -16.46 10.19 -5.47
C ARG A 147 -16.88 11.04 -6.65
N GLY A 148 -16.71 10.53 -7.88
CA GLY A 148 -17.13 11.20 -9.11
C GLY A 148 -16.38 10.69 -10.32
N TYR A 149 -17.03 10.79 -11.47
CA TYR A 149 -16.52 10.29 -12.75
C TYR A 149 -15.11 10.80 -13.09
N ASP A 150 -14.86 12.08 -12.89
CA ASP A 150 -13.59 12.72 -13.23
C ASP A 150 -12.50 12.56 -12.16
N THR A 151 -12.84 12.04 -10.97
CA THR A 151 -11.91 11.99 -9.82
C THR A 151 -10.60 11.28 -10.17
N LEU A 152 -10.68 10.13 -10.86
CA LEU A 152 -9.48 9.38 -11.25
C LEU A 152 -8.60 10.14 -12.25
N CYS A 153 -9.19 10.93 -13.15
CA CYS A 153 -8.47 11.71 -14.15
C CYS A 153 -7.72 12.92 -13.56
N TYR A 154 -8.08 13.36 -12.36
CA TYR A 154 -7.33 14.35 -11.57
C TYR A 154 -6.37 13.70 -10.55
N GLY A 155 -6.52 12.40 -10.32
CA GLY A 155 -5.74 11.58 -9.41
C GLY A 155 -4.79 10.59 -10.14
N PRO A 156 -4.94 9.29 -9.88
CA PRO A 156 -4.00 8.27 -10.35
C PRO A 156 -3.97 8.10 -11.89
N LEU A 157 -5.04 8.43 -12.58
CA LEU A 157 -5.13 8.31 -14.03
C LEU A 157 -4.95 9.66 -14.77
N LYS A 158 -4.35 10.64 -14.12
CA LYS A 158 -4.14 11.97 -14.69
C LYS A 158 -3.31 11.89 -15.99
N PRO A 159 -3.82 12.39 -17.15
CA PRO A 159 -3.09 12.32 -18.42
C PRO A 159 -2.09 13.47 -18.62
N VAL A 160 -2.23 14.55 -17.85
CA VAL A 160 -1.47 15.80 -18.06
C VAL A 160 0.03 15.58 -17.93
N GLY A 161 0.79 16.07 -18.91
CA GLY A 161 2.25 15.95 -18.97
C GLY A 161 2.73 14.63 -19.55
N LEU A 162 1.83 13.77 -20.04
CA LEU A 162 2.13 12.54 -20.75
C LEU A 162 1.64 12.63 -22.20
N THR A 163 2.52 12.28 -23.12
CA THR A 163 2.22 12.25 -24.57
C THR A 163 2.88 10.99 -25.11
N ASP A 164 2.16 10.24 -25.95
CA ASP A 164 2.74 9.07 -26.61
C ASP A 164 3.85 9.53 -27.57
N PRO A 165 5.11 9.14 -27.34
CA PRO A 165 6.24 9.60 -28.15
C PRO A 165 6.18 9.12 -29.60
N ARG A 166 5.38 8.08 -29.90
CA ARG A 166 5.21 7.53 -31.25
C ARG A 166 4.23 8.31 -32.10
N THR A 167 3.18 8.84 -31.48
CA THR A 167 2.06 9.47 -32.19
C THR A 167 1.87 10.95 -31.89
N GLY A 168 2.43 11.44 -30.79
CA GLY A 168 2.16 12.78 -30.27
C GLY A 168 0.76 12.95 -29.69
N ALA A 169 -0.02 11.87 -29.58
CA ALA A 169 -1.41 11.92 -29.12
C ALA A 169 -1.52 12.19 -27.63
N HIS A 170 -2.58 12.91 -27.25
CA HIS A 170 -3.02 13.06 -25.87
C HIS A 170 -4.14 12.08 -25.57
N SER A 171 -4.10 11.51 -24.38
CA SER A 171 -5.08 10.53 -23.92
C SER A 171 -6.12 11.19 -23.01
N PHE A 172 -7.30 10.58 -22.89
CA PHE A 172 -8.31 11.02 -21.93
C PHE A 172 -7.90 10.70 -20.48
N ALA A 173 -7.36 9.49 -20.28
CA ALA A 173 -6.78 9.04 -19.03
C ALA A 173 -5.52 8.19 -19.30
N VAL A 174 -4.63 8.05 -18.32
CA VAL A 174 -3.42 7.23 -18.45
C VAL A 174 -3.18 6.50 -17.13
N VAL A 175 -3.08 5.16 -17.21
CA VAL A 175 -2.61 4.35 -16.09
C VAL A 175 -1.09 4.26 -16.17
N GLN A 176 -0.40 4.57 -15.08
CA GLN A 176 1.05 4.47 -14.98
C GLN A 176 1.45 3.19 -14.25
N LEU A 177 2.44 2.50 -14.79
CA LEU A 177 3.05 1.34 -14.18
C LEU A 177 4.47 1.70 -13.77
N ARG A 178 4.82 1.43 -12.51
CA ARG A 178 6.14 1.67 -11.94
C ARG A 178 6.91 0.37 -11.81
N ARG A 179 8.19 0.41 -12.21
CA ARG A 179 9.10 -0.72 -12.05
C ARG A 179 9.28 -1.10 -10.56
N GLU A 180 9.18 -2.40 -10.26
CA GLU A 180 9.34 -2.94 -8.90
C GLU A 180 10.71 -3.56 -8.64
N ASN A 181 11.42 -4.01 -9.68
CA ASN A 181 12.73 -4.63 -9.57
C ASN A 181 13.74 -4.06 -10.58
N GLN A 182 15.02 -4.30 -10.37
CA GLN A 182 16.09 -3.78 -11.24
C GLN A 182 16.04 -4.38 -12.64
N GLU A 183 15.64 -5.64 -12.76
CA GLU A 183 15.53 -6.38 -14.02
C GLU A 183 14.39 -5.87 -14.90
N GLY A 184 13.45 -5.09 -14.34
CA GLY A 184 12.29 -4.58 -15.08
C GLY A 184 11.31 -5.67 -15.51
N THR A 185 11.23 -6.77 -14.75
CA THR A 185 10.31 -7.88 -15.00
C THR A 185 8.97 -7.73 -14.30
N MET A 186 8.88 -6.83 -13.32
CA MET A 186 7.69 -6.61 -12.49
C MET A 186 7.32 -5.12 -12.45
N TYR A 187 6.05 -4.83 -12.65
CA TYR A 187 5.50 -3.46 -12.60
C TYR A 187 4.27 -3.37 -11.74
N ASN A 188 4.20 -2.37 -10.85
CA ASN A 188 3.00 -2.10 -10.08
C ASN A 188 2.10 -1.06 -10.78
N LEU A 189 0.80 -1.18 -10.59
CA LEU A 189 -0.19 -0.20 -11.05
C LEU A 189 -0.23 0.95 -10.04
N VAL A 190 0.29 2.11 -10.44
CA VAL A 190 0.41 3.28 -9.56
C VAL A 190 -0.97 3.82 -9.19
N GLY A 191 -1.25 3.90 -7.89
CA GLY A 191 -2.52 4.41 -7.38
C GLY A 191 -3.70 3.42 -7.48
N PHE A 192 -3.41 2.15 -7.73
CA PHE A 192 -4.40 1.06 -7.82
C PHE A 192 -4.48 0.22 -6.54
N GLN A 193 -4.28 0.83 -5.40
CA GLN A 193 -4.68 0.21 -4.14
C GLN A 193 -6.15 -0.16 -4.25
N THR A 194 -6.53 -1.36 -3.82
CA THR A 194 -7.88 -1.85 -4.07
C THR A 194 -8.36 -2.85 -3.04
N HIS A 195 -9.66 -2.86 -2.83
CA HIS A 195 -10.40 -3.82 -2.00
C HIS A 195 -11.19 -4.83 -2.83
N LEU A 196 -11.05 -4.76 -4.15
CA LEU A 196 -11.73 -5.69 -5.05
C LEU A 196 -11.28 -7.13 -4.80
N THR A 197 -12.20 -8.09 -5.00
CA THR A 197 -11.83 -9.51 -5.04
C THR A 197 -10.82 -9.80 -6.15
N PHE A 198 -9.98 -10.83 -6.01
CA PHE A 198 -8.98 -11.15 -7.02
C PHE A 198 -9.55 -11.42 -8.43
N PRO A 199 -10.70 -12.12 -8.57
CA PRO A 199 -11.36 -12.25 -9.86
C PRO A 199 -11.76 -10.90 -10.47
N GLU A 200 -12.27 -9.99 -9.66
CA GLU A 200 -12.67 -8.65 -10.10
C GLU A 200 -11.46 -7.79 -10.49
N GLN A 201 -10.38 -7.84 -9.73
CA GLN A 201 -9.13 -7.15 -10.12
C GLN A 201 -8.68 -7.61 -11.50
N ARG A 202 -8.68 -8.93 -11.75
CA ARG A 202 -8.31 -9.47 -13.07
C ARG A 202 -9.27 -9.01 -14.15
N ARG A 203 -10.58 -9.05 -13.91
CA ARG A 203 -11.61 -8.67 -14.88
C ARG A 203 -11.54 -7.18 -15.22
N VAL A 204 -11.47 -6.33 -14.19
CA VAL A 204 -11.55 -4.87 -14.35
C VAL A 204 -10.24 -4.30 -14.88
N PHE A 205 -9.09 -4.69 -14.31
CA PHE A 205 -7.81 -4.11 -14.71
C PHE A 205 -7.33 -4.59 -16.08
N ARG A 206 -7.85 -5.70 -16.59
CA ARG A 206 -7.64 -6.12 -17.98
C ARG A 206 -8.44 -5.32 -19.02
N LEU A 207 -9.35 -4.44 -18.58
CA LEU A 207 -9.97 -3.45 -19.48
C LEU A 207 -9.07 -2.25 -19.77
N ILE A 208 -7.96 -2.13 -19.05
CA ILE A 208 -6.95 -1.10 -19.30
C ILE A 208 -6.19 -1.47 -20.57
N PRO A 209 -6.17 -0.60 -21.62
CA PRO A 209 -5.41 -0.86 -22.85
C PRO A 209 -3.93 -1.11 -22.58
N GLY A 210 -3.40 -2.19 -23.11
CA GLY A 210 -2.06 -2.66 -22.83
C GLY A 210 -1.98 -3.71 -21.71
N LEU A 211 -3.06 -3.92 -20.96
CA LEU A 211 -3.13 -4.93 -19.88
C LEU A 211 -4.16 -6.04 -20.15
N GLU A 212 -4.64 -6.17 -21.37
CA GLU A 212 -5.70 -7.14 -21.74
C GLU A 212 -5.31 -8.59 -21.38
N ASN A 213 -4.03 -8.91 -21.51
CA ASN A 213 -3.47 -10.22 -21.22
C ASN A 213 -2.57 -10.22 -19.96
N ALA A 214 -2.62 -9.17 -19.15
CA ALA A 214 -1.72 -9.03 -18.01
C ALA A 214 -1.83 -10.22 -17.05
N GLU A 215 -0.68 -10.76 -16.66
CA GLU A 215 -0.55 -11.74 -15.60
C GLU A 215 -0.21 -11.03 -14.29
N PHE A 216 -1.06 -11.22 -13.27
CA PHE A 216 -0.88 -10.62 -11.97
C PHE A 216 0.02 -11.51 -11.12
N LEU A 217 1.25 -11.06 -10.89
CA LEU A 217 2.21 -11.70 -9.99
C LEU A 217 1.80 -11.51 -8.52
N ARG A 218 1.15 -10.41 -8.23
CA ARG A 218 0.52 -10.12 -6.94
C ARG A 218 -0.75 -9.30 -7.16
N TYR A 219 -1.81 -9.67 -6.46
CA TYR A 219 -3.03 -8.88 -6.40
C TYR A 219 -2.92 -7.77 -5.37
N GLY A 220 -3.67 -6.71 -5.59
CA GLY A 220 -3.89 -5.68 -4.59
C GLY A 220 -4.65 -6.26 -3.39
N VAL A 221 -4.25 -5.86 -2.20
CA VAL A 221 -4.93 -6.24 -0.96
C VAL A 221 -4.92 -5.05 -0.02
N MET A 222 -5.99 -4.93 0.77
CA MET A 222 -6.00 -3.97 1.87
C MET A 222 -5.45 -4.64 3.12
N HIS A 223 -4.54 -3.94 3.79
CA HIS A 223 -4.05 -4.30 5.11
C HIS A 223 -4.56 -3.28 6.12
N ARG A 224 -4.99 -3.76 7.27
CA ARG A 224 -5.24 -2.91 8.41
C ARG A 224 -3.90 -2.60 9.07
N ASN A 225 -3.53 -1.34 9.10
CA ASN A 225 -2.37 -0.88 9.85
C ASN A 225 -2.81 -0.45 11.25
N THR A 226 -2.03 -0.84 12.25
CA THR A 226 -2.26 -0.47 13.64
C THR A 226 -1.39 0.74 13.97
N TYR A 227 -2.04 1.86 14.33
CA TYR A 227 -1.39 3.06 14.84
C TYR A 227 -1.90 3.38 16.24
N LEU A 228 -1.08 4.06 17.00
CA LEU A 228 -1.38 4.49 18.36
C LEU A 228 -1.78 5.96 18.38
N PRO A 229 -2.71 6.37 19.26
CA PRO A 229 -2.96 7.78 19.54
C PRO A 229 -1.81 8.32 20.40
N SER A 230 -0.60 8.37 19.81
CA SER A 230 0.65 8.65 20.52
C SER A 230 0.63 9.94 21.34
N PRO A 231 0.06 11.07 20.88
CA PRO A 231 -0.01 12.30 21.68
C PRO A 231 -0.77 12.13 22.99
N ASP A 232 -1.74 11.22 23.05
CA ASP A 232 -2.56 10.99 24.25
C ASP A 232 -1.99 9.86 25.12
N MET A 233 -1.26 8.93 24.53
CA MET A 233 -0.84 7.66 25.14
C MET A 233 0.62 7.66 25.60
N LEU A 234 1.50 8.35 24.86
CA LEU A 234 2.94 8.27 25.07
C LEU A 234 3.52 9.56 25.68
N GLU A 235 4.59 9.40 26.44
CA GLU A 235 5.47 10.50 26.84
C GLU A 235 6.46 10.84 25.71
N PRO A 236 7.20 11.97 25.80
CA PRO A 236 8.16 12.37 24.76
C PRO A 236 9.30 11.38 24.51
N ASP A 237 9.57 10.46 25.43
CA ASP A 237 10.54 9.38 25.30
C ASP A 237 9.93 8.08 24.77
N TYR A 238 8.67 8.14 24.31
CA TYR A 238 7.88 7.01 23.80
C TYR A 238 7.51 5.96 24.85
N SER A 239 7.69 6.21 26.13
CA SER A 239 7.13 5.38 27.20
C SER A 239 5.62 5.57 27.30
N VAL A 240 4.91 4.51 27.70
CA VAL A 240 3.47 4.59 27.96
C VAL A 240 3.22 5.35 29.27
N ARG A 241 2.40 6.39 29.24
CA ARG A 241 2.10 7.25 30.41
C ARG A 241 1.63 6.48 31.63
N THR A 242 0.84 5.44 31.42
CA THR A 242 0.27 4.63 32.51
C THR A 242 1.19 3.49 32.95
N VAL A 243 2.19 3.09 32.14
CA VAL A 243 3.11 1.98 32.38
C VAL A 243 4.53 2.35 31.91
N PRO A 244 5.32 3.08 32.73
CA PRO A 244 6.56 3.73 32.28
C PRO A 244 7.70 2.79 31.83
N ASN A 245 7.59 1.49 32.04
CA ASN A 245 8.56 0.50 31.57
C ASN A 245 8.18 -0.13 30.20
N VAL A 246 7.09 0.30 29.60
CA VAL A 246 6.66 -0.12 28.24
C VAL A 246 6.85 1.05 27.28
N TYR A 247 7.54 0.79 26.20
CA TYR A 247 7.85 1.76 25.14
C TYR A 247 7.29 1.25 23.81
N PHE A 248 6.87 2.19 22.98
CA PHE A 248 6.51 1.90 21.59
C PHE A 248 7.48 2.59 20.64
N ALA A 249 7.81 1.91 19.54
CA ALA A 249 8.75 2.43 18.55
C ALA A 249 8.30 2.12 17.12
N GLY A 250 8.80 2.92 16.17
CA GLY A 250 8.58 2.75 14.75
C GLY A 250 7.21 3.25 14.30
N GLN A 251 6.83 2.87 13.10
CA GLN A 251 5.68 3.40 12.36
C GLN A 251 4.34 3.30 13.11
N MET A 252 4.18 2.32 14.00
CA MET A 252 2.97 2.19 14.81
C MET A 252 2.74 3.38 15.76
N THR A 253 3.75 4.19 16.05
CA THR A 253 3.62 5.43 16.84
C THR A 253 3.10 6.62 16.03
N GLY A 254 2.80 6.45 14.74
CA GLY A 254 2.36 7.49 13.83
C GLY A 254 3.50 8.30 13.21
N VAL A 255 4.74 7.88 13.40
CA VAL A 255 5.90 8.45 12.70
C VAL A 255 5.97 7.85 11.31
N GLU A 256 5.87 8.68 10.28
CA GLU A 256 6.01 8.27 8.90
C GLU A 256 7.41 8.56 8.38
N GLY A 257 8.06 7.55 7.81
CA GLY A 257 9.37 7.66 7.19
C GLY A 257 10.01 6.30 7.00
N TYR A 258 11.20 6.31 6.39
CA TYR A 258 11.98 5.10 6.18
C TYR A 258 13.12 4.95 7.21
N ILE A 259 13.21 5.87 8.16
CA ILE A 259 14.24 5.91 9.22
C ILE A 259 13.53 6.37 10.50
N GLU A 260 12.88 5.44 11.15
CA GLU A 260 12.23 5.64 12.45
C GLU A 260 13.06 5.02 13.57
#